data_714f051621a6f0099fdfbfb6afe34f50
#
_entry.id   714f051621a6f0099fdfbfb6afe34f50
#
_cell.length_a   1.000
_cell.length_b   1.000
_cell.length_c   1.000
_cell.angle_alpha   90.00
_cell.angle_beta   90.00
_cell.angle_gamma   90.00
#
_symmetry.space_group_name_H-M   'P 1'
#
loop_
_entity.id
_entity.type
_entity.pdbx_description
1 polymer ?
#
loop_
_entity_poly.entity_id
_entity_poly.type
_entity_poly.pdbx_seq_one_letter_code
_entity_poly.pdbx_strand_id
1 'polypeptide(L)'
;MDLQLEGRRALVTGGSRGIGKAVARALLAEGAHVALLARHEPALRDAVAELGAQGGRVVGVRADTTSDEQLRQAVRQAEHELGGGIDILVNAAAEPAGYAAPPGLAQIRAEFLQAQVDTKVMGYLRCAQQVAPGMQQRGWGRIVNISGLAARQTGNTVGTIRNIAVAALTKNLADELGRFGVQVTAVHPGVTRTERTAALVAERARARGVSEQVIEQEMAAANSIAHLVDASEVADVVAFLCSPRSRAINGDAIATGGGTPGSIHY
;
A
#
# COMPACT_ATOMS: atom_id res chain seq x y z
N MET A 1 -20.20 -0.72 10.34
CA MET A 1 -19.86 -2.17 10.44
C MET A 1 -18.71 -2.27 11.42
N ASP A 2 -18.80 -3.12 12.41
CA ASP A 2 -17.65 -3.41 13.27
C ASP A 2 -16.66 -4.30 12.51
N LEU A 3 -15.43 -3.82 12.29
CA LEU A 3 -14.38 -4.54 11.56
C LEU A 3 -13.62 -5.54 12.44
N GLN A 4 -13.84 -5.54 13.76
CA GLN A 4 -13.21 -6.46 14.71
C GLN A 4 -11.67 -6.42 14.65
N LEU A 5 -11.12 -5.21 14.56
CA LEU A 5 -9.68 -4.96 14.49
C LEU A 5 -9.07 -4.53 15.84
N GLU A 6 -9.90 -4.35 16.87
CA GLU A 6 -9.45 -3.97 18.21
C GLU A 6 -8.33 -4.86 18.71
N GLY A 7 -7.22 -4.26 19.13
CA GLY A 7 -6.04 -4.95 19.64
C GLY A 7 -5.22 -5.75 18.62
N ARG A 8 -5.61 -5.79 17.32
CA ARG A 8 -4.80 -6.41 16.26
C ARG A 8 -3.53 -5.61 16.01
N ARG A 9 -2.43 -6.31 15.76
CA ARG A 9 -1.10 -5.72 15.55
C ARG A 9 -0.79 -5.68 14.05
N ALA A 10 -0.68 -4.47 13.52
CA ALA A 10 -0.46 -4.23 12.10
C ALA A 10 0.95 -3.67 11.85
N LEU A 11 1.61 -4.18 10.82
CA LEU A 11 2.82 -3.60 10.24
C LEU A 11 2.46 -2.98 8.89
N VAL A 12 2.70 -1.66 8.74
CA VAL A 12 2.42 -0.93 7.50
C VAL A 12 3.74 -0.44 6.90
N THR A 13 4.18 -1.05 5.80
CA THR A 13 5.36 -0.58 5.07
C THR A 13 5.03 0.64 4.22
N GLY A 14 5.95 1.60 4.10
CA GLY A 14 5.64 2.89 3.47
C GLY A 14 4.63 3.72 4.27
N GLY A 15 4.51 3.47 5.59
CA GLY A 15 3.51 4.07 6.48
C GLY A 15 3.71 5.54 6.82
N SER A 16 4.82 6.18 6.39
CA SER A 16 5.12 7.57 6.75
C SER A 16 4.38 8.62 5.91
N ARG A 17 3.72 8.24 4.82
CA ARG A 17 3.00 9.16 3.91
C ARG A 17 2.03 8.44 2.99
N GLY A 18 1.18 9.22 2.29
CA GLY A 18 0.29 8.77 1.24
C GLY A 18 -0.67 7.68 1.68
N ILE A 19 -0.90 6.68 0.81
CA ILE A 19 -1.83 5.58 1.07
C ILE A 19 -1.44 4.79 2.34
N GLY A 20 -0.14 4.52 2.54
CA GLY A 20 0.32 3.79 3.72
C GLY A 20 -0.02 4.50 5.03
N LYS A 21 0.17 5.84 5.10
CA LYS A 21 -0.20 6.63 6.28
C LYS A 21 -1.71 6.68 6.47
N ALA A 22 -2.48 6.81 5.39
CA ALA A 22 -3.96 6.79 5.46
C ALA A 22 -4.47 5.42 5.97
N VAL A 23 -3.89 4.31 5.51
CA VAL A 23 -4.21 2.97 6.01
C VAL A 23 -3.88 2.83 7.49
N ALA A 24 -2.71 3.31 7.92
CA ALA A 24 -2.34 3.28 9.34
C ALA A 24 -3.36 4.04 10.20
N ARG A 25 -3.82 5.22 9.74
CA ARG A 25 -4.86 6.00 10.40
C ARG A 25 -6.18 5.23 10.50
N ALA A 26 -6.63 4.60 9.41
CA ALA A 26 -7.87 3.83 9.39
C ALA A 26 -7.79 2.62 10.35
N LEU A 27 -6.66 1.90 10.37
CA LEU A 27 -6.45 0.77 11.29
C LEU A 27 -6.44 1.22 12.76
N LEU A 28 -5.81 2.36 13.07
CA LEU A 28 -5.81 2.94 14.42
C LEU A 28 -7.22 3.35 14.85
N ALA A 29 -8.02 3.92 13.94
CA ALA A 29 -9.41 4.29 14.22
C ALA A 29 -10.30 3.08 14.53
N GLU A 30 -9.95 1.90 14.02
CA GLU A 30 -10.61 0.62 14.32
C GLU A 30 -9.99 -0.09 15.54
N GLY A 31 -9.16 0.58 16.34
CA GLY A 31 -8.56 0.06 17.56
C GLY A 31 -7.35 -0.86 17.38
N ALA A 32 -6.81 -0.96 16.16
CA ALA A 32 -5.58 -1.74 15.95
C ALA A 32 -4.34 -1.01 16.49
N HIS A 33 -3.32 -1.76 16.87
CA HIS A 33 -1.99 -1.25 17.20
C HIS A 33 -1.14 -1.27 15.92
N VAL A 34 -0.43 -0.18 15.60
CA VAL A 34 0.21 -0.04 14.29
C VAL A 34 1.71 0.24 14.42
N ALA A 35 2.53 -0.54 13.73
CA ALA A 35 3.92 -0.22 13.46
C ALA A 35 4.05 0.35 12.03
N LEU A 36 4.58 1.57 11.92
CA LEU A 36 4.93 2.19 10.65
C LEU A 36 6.36 1.81 10.28
N LEU A 37 6.57 1.27 9.08
CA LEU A 37 7.90 1.01 8.56
C LEU A 37 8.21 1.96 7.40
N ALA A 38 9.33 2.68 7.49
CA ALA A 38 9.81 3.56 6.42
C ALA A 38 11.32 3.78 6.48
N ARG A 39 11.92 4.19 5.36
CA ARG A 39 13.38 4.44 5.24
C ARG A 39 13.82 5.75 5.88
N HIS A 40 12.99 6.79 5.74
CA HIS A 40 13.33 8.16 6.14
C HIS A 40 12.83 8.46 7.55
N GLU A 41 13.74 8.51 8.48
CA GLU A 41 13.45 8.67 9.89
C GLU A 41 12.70 9.97 10.25
N PRO A 42 13.03 11.17 9.72
CA PRO A 42 12.25 12.36 10.04
C PRO A 42 10.77 12.23 9.68
N ALA A 43 10.46 11.81 8.45
CA ALA A 43 9.07 11.60 8.02
C ALA A 43 8.35 10.49 8.80
N LEU A 44 9.10 9.48 9.27
CA LEU A 44 8.55 8.43 10.11
C LEU A 44 8.17 8.95 11.49
N ARG A 45 9.05 9.75 12.14
CA ARG A 45 8.77 10.39 13.43
C ARG A 45 7.57 11.34 13.35
N ASP A 46 7.51 12.16 12.32
CA ASP A 46 6.39 13.08 12.10
C ASP A 46 5.06 12.32 11.95
N ALA A 47 5.05 11.22 11.18
CA ALA A 47 3.86 10.39 11.01
C ALA A 47 3.43 9.70 12.32
N VAL A 48 4.37 9.20 13.11
CA VAL A 48 4.10 8.62 14.43
C VAL A 48 3.51 9.66 15.38
N ALA A 49 4.09 10.87 15.43
CA ALA A 49 3.58 11.95 16.26
C ALA A 49 2.16 12.38 15.87
N GLU A 50 1.93 12.56 14.55
CA GLU A 50 0.61 12.93 14.01
C GLU A 50 -0.46 11.89 14.33
N LEU A 51 -0.17 10.61 14.10
CA LEU A 51 -1.14 9.54 14.31
C LEU A 51 -1.34 9.22 15.80
N GLY A 52 -0.30 9.31 16.60
CA GLY A 52 -0.36 9.11 18.05
C GLY A 52 -1.20 10.17 18.78
N ALA A 53 -1.21 11.41 18.27
CA ALA A 53 -2.03 12.49 18.83
C ALA A 53 -3.55 12.25 18.70
N GLN A 54 -3.97 11.33 17.82
CA GLN A 54 -5.38 10.97 17.62
C GLN A 54 -5.86 9.85 18.58
N GLY A 55 -4.99 9.36 19.43
CA GLY A 55 -5.23 8.20 20.30
C GLY A 55 -4.96 6.87 19.54
N GLY A 56 -4.41 5.92 20.23
CA GLY A 56 -4.04 4.62 19.66
C GLY A 56 -2.54 4.33 19.80
N ARG A 57 -2.20 3.05 19.77
CA ARG A 57 -0.82 2.60 19.89
C ARG A 57 -0.15 2.58 18.52
N VAL A 58 0.72 3.56 18.25
CA VAL A 58 1.51 3.65 17.03
C VAL A 58 2.99 3.76 17.35
N VAL A 59 3.81 3.00 16.63
CA VAL A 59 5.27 2.99 16.77
C VAL A 59 5.94 3.12 15.40
N GLY A 60 7.17 3.60 15.36
CA GLY A 60 7.94 3.74 14.13
C GLY A 60 9.14 2.80 14.11
N VAL A 61 9.29 2.01 13.07
CA VAL A 61 10.45 1.16 12.84
C VAL A 61 11.14 1.52 11.53
N ARG A 62 12.43 1.88 11.61
CA ARG A 62 13.17 2.27 10.41
C ARG A 62 13.73 1.04 9.71
N ALA A 63 13.43 0.87 8.43
CA ALA A 63 14.07 -0.14 7.58
C ALA A 63 13.92 0.21 6.09
N ASP A 64 14.85 -0.32 5.29
CA ASP A 64 14.72 -0.41 3.84
C ASP A 64 14.19 -1.80 3.48
N THR A 65 13.10 -1.85 2.69
CA THR A 65 12.48 -3.09 2.23
C THR A 65 13.34 -3.88 1.24
N THR A 66 14.43 -3.30 0.77
CA THR A 66 15.44 -3.98 -0.06
C THR A 66 16.50 -4.75 0.76
N SER A 67 16.49 -4.61 2.09
CA SER A 67 17.45 -5.24 2.99
C SER A 67 16.78 -6.28 3.90
N ASP A 68 17.08 -7.55 3.70
CA ASP A 68 16.58 -8.66 4.52
C ASP A 68 16.94 -8.49 6.01
N GLU A 69 18.17 -8.05 6.29
CA GLU A 69 18.63 -7.87 7.68
C GLU A 69 17.89 -6.74 8.39
N GLN A 70 17.72 -5.58 7.73
CA GLN A 70 16.97 -4.47 8.32
C GLN A 70 15.51 -4.85 8.54
N LEU A 71 14.88 -5.57 7.60
CA LEU A 71 13.50 -6.04 7.75
C LEU A 71 13.35 -7.00 8.92
N ARG A 72 14.26 -7.96 9.06
CA ARG A 72 14.25 -8.91 10.19
C ARG A 72 14.35 -8.20 11.53
N GLN A 73 15.21 -7.20 11.65
CA GLN A 73 15.36 -6.40 12.86
C GLN A 73 14.11 -5.54 13.12
N ALA A 74 13.59 -4.88 12.08
CA ALA A 74 12.41 -4.02 12.19
C ALA A 74 11.14 -4.79 12.56
N VAL A 75 10.95 -6.00 12.03
CA VAL A 75 9.80 -6.85 12.42
C VAL A 75 9.91 -7.26 13.87
N ARG A 76 11.07 -7.73 14.33
CA ARG A 76 11.29 -8.05 15.76
C ARG A 76 11.05 -6.85 16.69
N GLN A 77 11.54 -5.68 16.29
CA GLN A 77 11.29 -4.44 17.03
C GLN A 77 9.80 -4.12 17.09
N ALA A 78 9.10 -4.18 15.94
CA ALA A 78 7.66 -3.95 15.87
C ALA A 78 6.88 -4.92 16.79
N GLU A 79 7.21 -6.21 16.74
CA GLU A 79 6.56 -7.23 17.58
C GLU A 79 6.80 -6.96 19.07
N HIS A 80 8.01 -6.58 19.46
CA HIS A 80 8.34 -6.21 20.84
C HIS A 80 7.55 -4.97 21.29
N GLU A 81 7.57 -3.90 20.49
CA GLU A 81 6.92 -2.64 20.84
C GLU A 81 5.39 -2.72 20.80
N LEU A 82 4.81 -3.58 19.95
CA LEU A 82 3.37 -3.84 19.91
C LEU A 82 2.90 -4.92 20.92
N GLY A 83 3.83 -5.62 21.56
CA GLY A 83 3.54 -6.63 22.60
C GLY A 83 3.05 -7.96 22.02
N GLY A 84 3.54 -8.36 20.84
CA GLY A 84 3.25 -9.67 20.27
C GLY A 84 3.41 -9.71 18.75
N GLY A 85 3.26 -10.88 18.15
CA GLY A 85 3.48 -11.13 16.74
C GLY A 85 2.52 -10.34 15.83
N ILE A 86 2.99 -9.98 14.64
CA ILE A 86 2.21 -9.20 13.65
C ILE A 86 1.02 -10.03 13.14
N ASP A 87 -0.18 -9.49 13.24
CA ASP A 87 -1.43 -10.08 12.77
C ASP A 87 -1.80 -9.61 11.35
N ILE A 88 -1.44 -8.36 11.02
CA ILE A 88 -1.78 -7.71 9.76
C ILE A 88 -0.50 -7.14 9.14
N LEU A 89 -0.25 -7.44 7.86
CA LEU A 89 0.79 -6.80 7.07
C LEU A 89 0.14 -6.01 5.93
N VAL A 90 0.41 -4.71 5.87
CA VAL A 90 0.06 -3.90 4.69
C VAL A 90 1.34 -3.47 3.99
N ASN A 91 1.56 -4.03 2.82
CA ASN A 91 2.66 -3.68 1.95
C ASN A 91 2.31 -2.47 1.08
N ALA A 92 2.79 -1.28 1.45
CA ALA A 92 2.57 -0.04 0.69
C ALA A 92 3.89 0.69 0.32
N ALA A 93 5.05 0.12 0.68
CA ALA A 93 6.34 0.69 0.28
C ALA A 93 6.55 0.58 -1.23
N ALA A 94 6.78 1.71 -1.87
CA ALA A 94 7.07 1.79 -3.30
C ALA A 94 7.82 3.09 -3.61
N GLU A 95 8.59 3.08 -4.68
CA GLU A 95 9.06 4.34 -5.25
C GLU A 95 7.86 5.13 -5.81
N PRO A 96 7.82 6.46 -5.59
CA PRO A 96 6.72 7.29 -6.05
C PRO A 96 6.50 7.16 -7.56
N ALA A 97 5.24 7.03 -7.97
CA ALA A 97 4.86 6.92 -9.38
C ALA A 97 3.78 7.97 -9.73
N GLY A 98 3.62 8.25 -11.04
CA GLY A 98 2.57 9.15 -11.52
C GLY A 98 2.94 10.63 -11.54
N TYR A 99 4.17 11.00 -11.14
CA TYR A 99 4.62 12.40 -11.13
C TYR A 99 5.33 12.82 -12.43
N ALA A 100 5.95 11.88 -13.12
CA ALA A 100 6.55 12.11 -14.44
C ALA A 100 5.86 11.24 -15.49
N ALA A 101 5.96 11.63 -16.76
CA ALA A 101 5.53 10.78 -17.86
C ALA A 101 6.30 9.45 -17.82
N PRO A 102 5.63 8.31 -18.08
CA PRO A 102 6.32 7.03 -18.14
C PRO A 102 7.42 7.06 -19.22
N PRO A 103 8.60 6.46 -18.96
CA PRO A 103 9.65 6.41 -19.95
C PRO A 103 9.22 5.59 -21.17
N GLY A 104 9.51 6.09 -22.38
CA GLY A 104 9.35 5.32 -23.61
C GLY A 104 10.37 4.18 -23.70
N LEU A 105 10.18 3.23 -24.62
CA LEU A 105 11.01 2.03 -24.76
C LEU A 105 12.53 2.32 -24.75
N ALA A 106 12.96 3.31 -25.51
CA ALA A 106 14.39 3.68 -25.62
C ALA A 106 14.98 4.30 -24.33
N GLN A 107 14.13 4.70 -23.38
CA GLN A 107 14.51 5.35 -22.13
C GLN A 107 14.46 4.39 -20.92
N ILE A 108 13.87 3.20 -21.09
CA ILE A 108 13.78 2.21 -20.01
C ILE A 108 15.17 1.59 -19.83
N ARG A 109 15.76 1.82 -18.66
CA ARG A 109 17.03 1.21 -18.25
C ARG A 109 16.78 0.01 -17.38
N ALA A 110 17.56 -1.04 -17.54
CA ALA A 110 17.42 -2.30 -16.79
C ALA A 110 17.51 -2.06 -15.28
N GLU A 111 18.46 -1.23 -14.85
CA GLU A 111 18.67 -0.89 -13.43
C GLU A 111 17.46 -0.19 -12.82
N PHE A 112 16.78 0.67 -13.61
CA PHE A 112 15.56 1.33 -13.16
C PHE A 112 14.42 0.33 -12.94
N LEU A 113 14.22 -0.59 -13.89
CA LEU A 113 13.22 -1.66 -13.73
C LEU A 113 13.56 -2.56 -12.55
N GLN A 114 14.82 -2.98 -12.42
CA GLN A 114 15.29 -3.81 -11.30
C GLN A 114 15.03 -3.14 -9.94
N ALA A 115 15.37 -1.87 -9.78
CA ALA A 115 15.13 -1.13 -8.54
C ALA A 115 13.63 -1.05 -8.19
N GLN A 116 12.76 -0.86 -9.21
CA GLN A 116 11.31 -0.83 -9.00
C GLN A 116 10.76 -2.20 -8.58
N VAL A 117 11.27 -3.28 -9.16
CA VAL A 117 10.89 -4.66 -8.80
C VAL A 117 11.44 -5.00 -7.41
N ASP A 118 12.70 -4.66 -7.12
CA ASP A 118 13.32 -4.97 -5.83
C ASP A 118 12.60 -4.27 -4.67
N THR A 119 12.31 -2.98 -4.81
CA THR A 119 11.62 -2.22 -3.75
C THR A 119 10.19 -2.73 -3.54
N LYS A 120 9.44 -2.94 -4.60
CA LYS A 120 8.00 -3.22 -4.47
C LYS A 120 7.70 -4.73 -4.43
N VAL A 121 8.17 -5.51 -5.40
CA VAL A 121 7.82 -6.94 -5.48
C VAL A 121 8.61 -7.74 -4.47
N MET A 122 9.94 -7.63 -4.51
CA MET A 122 10.82 -8.36 -3.58
C MET A 122 10.68 -7.84 -2.15
N GLY A 123 10.49 -6.52 -1.97
CA GLY A 123 10.22 -5.94 -0.65
C GLY A 123 8.95 -6.51 -0.01
N TYR A 124 7.87 -6.69 -0.78
CA TYR A 124 6.63 -7.29 -0.29
C TYR A 124 6.80 -8.77 0.05
N LEU A 125 7.52 -9.51 -0.80
CA LEU A 125 7.88 -10.90 -0.51
C LEU A 125 8.70 -11.02 0.77
N ARG A 126 9.76 -10.21 0.93
CA ARG A 126 10.60 -10.21 2.13
C ARG A 126 9.79 -9.91 3.40
N CYS A 127 8.90 -8.91 3.36
CA CYS A 127 8.03 -8.61 4.49
C CYS A 127 7.10 -9.78 4.82
N ALA A 128 6.48 -10.40 3.82
CA ALA A 128 5.62 -11.56 4.01
C ALA A 128 6.41 -12.74 4.65
N GLN A 129 7.62 -13.00 4.20
CA GLN A 129 8.50 -14.05 4.76
C GLN A 129 8.81 -13.84 6.24
N GLN A 130 8.91 -12.58 6.70
CA GLN A 130 9.16 -12.30 8.12
C GLN A 130 7.93 -12.55 9.01
N VAL A 131 6.71 -12.27 8.53
CA VAL A 131 5.51 -12.30 9.38
C VAL A 131 4.66 -13.56 9.19
N ALA A 132 4.66 -14.17 7.99
CA ALA A 132 3.81 -15.31 7.68
C ALA A 132 4.02 -16.52 8.60
N PRO A 133 5.23 -16.91 9.02
CA PRO A 133 5.41 -18.05 9.93
C PRO A 133 4.66 -17.85 11.26
N GLY A 134 4.72 -16.65 11.85
CA GLY A 134 3.98 -16.33 13.07
C GLY A 134 2.46 -16.32 12.85
N MET A 135 1.98 -15.80 11.71
CA MET A 135 0.58 -15.83 11.33
C MET A 135 0.06 -17.26 11.17
N GLN A 136 0.82 -18.14 10.48
CA GLN A 136 0.50 -19.56 10.30
C GLN A 136 0.39 -20.29 11.65
N GLN A 137 1.35 -20.05 12.54
CA GLN A 137 1.35 -20.67 13.87
C GLN A 137 0.11 -20.28 14.71
N ARG A 138 -0.35 -19.02 14.58
CA ARG A 138 -1.55 -18.53 15.26
C ARG A 138 -2.86 -18.89 14.55
N GLY A 139 -2.80 -19.45 13.33
CA GLY A 139 -3.98 -19.79 12.52
C GLY A 139 -4.76 -18.57 12.03
N TRP A 140 -4.13 -17.38 12.00
CA TRP A 140 -4.76 -16.13 11.57
C TRP A 140 -3.73 -15.12 11.06
N GLY A 141 -4.04 -14.49 9.95
CA GLY A 141 -3.27 -13.39 9.40
C GLY A 141 -3.98 -12.70 8.23
N ARG A 142 -3.61 -11.45 7.99
CA ARG A 142 -4.03 -10.65 6.82
C ARG A 142 -2.82 -10.00 6.19
N ILE A 143 -2.63 -10.23 4.90
CA ILE A 143 -1.59 -9.56 4.10
C ILE A 143 -2.29 -8.82 2.98
N VAL A 144 -2.17 -7.49 2.95
CA VAL A 144 -2.74 -6.65 1.89
C VAL A 144 -1.61 -5.97 1.13
N ASN A 145 -1.52 -6.23 -0.17
CA ASN A 145 -0.49 -5.70 -1.05
C ASN A 145 -1.03 -4.52 -1.87
N ILE A 146 -0.51 -3.32 -1.68
CA ILE A 146 -0.88 -2.15 -2.48
C ILE A 146 -0.16 -2.22 -3.83
N SER A 147 -0.89 -2.60 -4.86
CA SER A 147 -0.41 -2.67 -6.23
C SER A 147 -0.71 -1.36 -6.98
N GLY A 148 -1.52 -1.37 -8.02
CA GLY A 148 -1.97 -0.20 -8.77
C GLY A 148 -2.69 -0.58 -10.05
N LEU A 149 -3.60 0.27 -10.54
CA LEU A 149 -4.38 0.03 -11.77
C LEU A 149 -3.52 -0.14 -13.03
N ALA A 150 -2.25 0.30 -13.02
CA ALA A 150 -1.31 -0.02 -14.10
C ALA A 150 -1.11 -1.53 -14.31
N ALA A 151 -1.47 -2.40 -13.34
CA ALA A 151 -1.55 -3.85 -13.54
C ALA A 151 -2.56 -4.27 -14.61
N ARG A 152 -3.53 -3.41 -14.92
CA ARG A 152 -4.63 -3.66 -15.84
C ARG A 152 -4.64 -2.70 -17.04
N GLN A 153 -3.57 -1.95 -17.25
CA GLN A 153 -3.46 -0.92 -18.27
C GLN A 153 -2.11 -1.00 -18.98
N THR A 154 -2.09 -0.58 -20.24
CA THR A 154 -0.86 -0.32 -21.00
C THR A 154 -0.39 1.13 -20.84
N GLY A 155 0.71 1.52 -21.50
CA GLY A 155 1.24 2.89 -21.48
C GLY A 155 2.28 3.19 -20.41
N ASN A 156 2.54 2.25 -19.49
CA ASN A 156 3.60 2.35 -18.49
C ASN A 156 4.26 0.99 -18.26
N THR A 157 5.20 0.62 -19.12
CA THR A 157 5.84 -0.71 -19.09
C THR A 157 6.37 -1.08 -17.70
N VAL A 158 7.12 -0.19 -17.05
CA VAL A 158 7.70 -0.47 -15.72
C VAL A 158 6.60 -0.57 -14.64
N GLY A 159 5.63 0.34 -14.67
CA GLY A 159 4.50 0.32 -13.76
C GLY A 159 3.63 -0.94 -13.92
N THR A 160 3.38 -1.34 -15.16
CA THR A 160 2.60 -2.55 -15.49
C THR A 160 3.30 -3.80 -14.99
N ILE A 161 4.59 -3.98 -15.34
CA ILE A 161 5.38 -5.17 -14.95
C ILE A 161 5.39 -5.32 -13.42
N ARG A 162 5.77 -4.28 -12.68
CA ARG A 162 5.86 -4.36 -11.21
C ARG A 162 4.50 -4.60 -10.54
N ASN A 163 3.42 -4.03 -11.07
CA ASN A 163 2.10 -4.18 -10.45
C ASN A 163 1.44 -5.52 -10.80
N ILE A 164 1.64 -6.05 -12.01
CA ILE A 164 1.24 -7.43 -12.36
C ILE A 164 2.00 -8.44 -11.50
N ALA A 165 3.31 -8.24 -11.29
CA ALA A 165 4.10 -9.11 -10.45
C ALA A 165 3.59 -9.13 -8.99
N VAL A 166 3.11 -7.99 -8.46
CA VAL A 166 2.46 -7.96 -7.13
C VAL A 166 1.16 -8.76 -7.12
N ALA A 167 0.34 -8.69 -8.18
CA ALA A 167 -0.88 -9.48 -8.27
C ALA A 167 -0.57 -10.98 -8.33
N ALA A 168 0.44 -11.38 -9.12
CA ALA A 168 0.91 -12.77 -9.19
C ALA A 168 1.45 -13.25 -7.83
N LEU A 169 2.28 -12.44 -7.15
CA LEU A 169 2.76 -12.73 -5.80
C LEU A 169 1.59 -12.93 -4.82
N THR A 170 0.61 -12.03 -4.86
CA THR A 170 -0.59 -12.09 -4.01
C THR A 170 -1.31 -13.43 -4.17
N LYS A 171 -1.56 -13.85 -5.41
CA LYS A 171 -2.27 -15.10 -5.68
C LYS A 171 -1.49 -16.32 -5.20
N ASN A 172 -0.19 -16.39 -5.46
CA ASN A 172 0.66 -17.50 -5.01
C ASN A 172 0.70 -17.61 -3.48
N LEU A 173 0.89 -16.48 -2.78
CA LEU A 173 0.87 -16.46 -1.32
C LEU A 173 -0.51 -16.83 -0.75
N ALA A 174 -1.59 -16.42 -1.40
CA ALA A 174 -2.95 -16.75 -0.96
C ALA A 174 -3.22 -18.26 -1.05
N ASP A 175 -2.77 -18.92 -2.12
CA ASP A 175 -2.93 -20.36 -2.30
C ASP A 175 -2.06 -21.16 -1.32
N GLU A 176 -0.85 -20.69 -1.04
CA GLU A 176 0.05 -21.33 -0.09
C GLU A 176 -0.41 -21.19 1.37
N LEU A 177 -0.82 -19.98 1.76
CA LEU A 177 -1.05 -19.61 3.15
C LEU A 177 -2.51 -19.78 3.59
N GLY A 178 -3.46 -19.83 2.67
CA GLY A 178 -4.91 -19.82 2.95
C GLY A 178 -5.36 -20.94 3.87
N ARG A 179 -4.83 -22.15 3.69
CA ARG A 179 -5.11 -23.32 4.56
C ARG A 179 -4.69 -23.13 6.02
N PHE A 180 -3.81 -22.17 6.29
CA PHE A 180 -3.36 -21.83 7.64
C PHE A 180 -4.11 -20.61 8.23
N GLY A 181 -5.23 -20.18 7.60
CA GLY A 181 -6.01 -19.04 8.07
C GLY A 181 -5.42 -17.66 7.73
N VAL A 182 -4.38 -17.62 6.88
CA VAL A 182 -3.77 -16.37 6.42
C VAL A 182 -4.33 -16.01 5.04
N GLN A 183 -4.99 -14.87 4.94
CA GLN A 183 -5.52 -14.37 3.68
C GLN A 183 -4.59 -13.32 3.09
N VAL A 184 -4.41 -13.38 1.77
CA VAL A 184 -3.56 -12.45 1.03
C VAL A 184 -4.38 -11.84 -0.10
N THR A 185 -4.46 -10.50 -0.14
CA THR A 185 -5.21 -9.76 -1.15
C THR A 185 -4.37 -8.62 -1.73
N ALA A 186 -4.71 -8.15 -2.91
CA ALA A 186 -4.14 -6.95 -3.48
C ALA A 186 -5.19 -5.84 -3.60
N VAL A 187 -4.74 -4.60 -3.50
CA VAL A 187 -5.54 -3.42 -3.85
C VAL A 187 -4.87 -2.72 -5.02
N HIS A 188 -5.66 -2.33 -6.02
CA HIS A 188 -5.22 -1.57 -7.19
C HIS A 188 -5.75 -0.12 -7.13
N PRO A 189 -5.06 0.80 -6.44
CA PRO A 189 -5.43 2.21 -6.50
C PRO A 189 -5.25 2.77 -7.91
N GLY A 190 -6.13 3.69 -8.28
CA GLY A 190 -5.97 4.59 -9.42
C GLY A 190 -5.14 5.82 -9.07
N VAL A 191 -5.39 6.92 -9.78
CA VAL A 191 -4.88 8.24 -9.37
C VAL A 191 -5.52 8.58 -8.04
N THR A 192 -4.69 8.76 -7.02
CA THR A 192 -5.14 8.94 -5.64
C THR A 192 -4.58 10.24 -5.08
N ARG A 193 -5.46 11.05 -4.45
CA ARG A 193 -5.07 12.27 -3.75
C ARG A 193 -4.30 11.90 -2.47
N THR A 194 -3.12 12.50 -2.34
CA THR A 194 -2.23 12.37 -1.19
C THR A 194 -1.65 13.74 -0.85
N GLU A 195 -0.84 13.85 0.20
CA GLU A 195 -0.17 15.10 0.58
C GLU A 195 0.67 15.72 -0.56
N ARG A 196 1.12 14.89 -1.50
CA ARG A 196 1.94 15.34 -2.63
C ARG A 196 1.12 15.85 -3.81
N THR A 197 -0.18 15.58 -3.85
CA THR A 197 -1.04 15.89 -5.00
C THR A 197 -1.15 17.39 -5.23
N ALA A 198 -1.23 18.19 -4.18
CA ALA A 198 -1.31 19.65 -4.31
C ALA A 198 -0.09 20.24 -5.03
N ALA A 199 1.12 19.80 -4.67
CA ALA A 199 2.35 20.25 -5.35
C ALA A 199 2.39 19.82 -6.83
N LEU A 200 1.95 18.60 -7.14
CA LEU A 200 1.85 18.10 -8.52
C LEU A 200 0.84 18.91 -9.36
N VAL A 201 -0.32 19.18 -8.79
CA VAL A 201 -1.38 19.96 -9.44
C VAL A 201 -0.88 21.38 -9.73
N ALA A 202 -0.25 22.04 -8.76
CA ALA A 202 0.32 23.38 -8.93
C ALA A 202 1.43 23.40 -9.99
N GLU A 203 2.29 22.39 -10.04
CA GLU A 203 3.35 22.26 -11.06
C GLU A 203 2.75 22.11 -12.46
N ARG A 204 1.80 21.21 -12.64
CA ARG A 204 1.12 20.97 -13.92
C ARG A 204 0.33 22.18 -14.39
N ALA A 205 -0.37 22.86 -13.49
CA ALA A 205 -1.13 24.07 -13.77
C ALA A 205 -0.21 25.18 -14.31
N ARG A 206 0.94 25.41 -13.65
CA ARG A 206 1.96 26.37 -14.09
C ARG A 206 2.56 26.00 -15.45
N ALA A 207 2.92 24.74 -15.65
CA ALA A 207 3.52 24.26 -16.90
C ALA A 207 2.59 24.41 -18.11
N ARG A 208 1.26 24.34 -17.89
CA ARG A 208 0.24 24.41 -18.94
C ARG A 208 -0.45 25.78 -19.03
N GLY A 209 -0.20 26.71 -18.12
CA GLY A 209 -0.86 28.02 -18.08
C GLY A 209 -2.37 27.93 -17.79
N VAL A 210 -2.81 26.96 -17.02
CA VAL A 210 -4.20 26.75 -16.62
C VAL A 210 -4.37 26.84 -15.08
N SER A 211 -5.61 26.89 -14.58
CA SER A 211 -5.86 26.85 -13.14
C SER A 211 -5.64 25.46 -12.56
N GLU A 212 -5.33 25.39 -11.28
CA GLU A 212 -5.23 24.11 -10.52
C GLU A 212 -6.53 23.31 -10.59
N GLN A 213 -7.67 24.00 -10.58
CA GLN A 213 -8.99 23.40 -10.70
C GLN A 213 -9.17 22.62 -12.02
N VAL A 214 -8.62 23.13 -13.14
CA VAL A 214 -8.65 22.42 -14.43
C VAL A 214 -7.87 21.10 -14.34
N ILE A 215 -6.69 21.14 -13.72
CA ILE A 215 -5.87 19.91 -13.54
C ILE A 215 -6.60 18.90 -12.64
N GLU A 216 -7.20 19.32 -11.54
CA GLU A 216 -7.95 18.43 -10.66
C GLU A 216 -9.18 17.82 -11.35
N GLN A 217 -9.90 18.60 -12.14
CA GLN A 217 -11.03 18.10 -12.94
C GLN A 217 -10.60 17.07 -13.96
N GLU A 218 -9.47 17.29 -14.67
CA GLU A 218 -8.92 16.30 -15.60
C GLU A 218 -8.50 15.00 -14.89
N MET A 219 -7.88 15.11 -13.70
CA MET A 219 -7.52 13.95 -12.90
C MET A 219 -8.76 13.18 -12.43
N ALA A 220 -9.82 13.88 -12.03
CA ALA A 220 -11.09 13.28 -11.66
C ALA A 220 -11.81 12.62 -12.84
N ALA A 221 -11.80 13.25 -14.01
CA ALA A 221 -12.43 12.71 -15.22
C ALA A 221 -11.76 11.42 -15.76
N ALA A 222 -10.59 11.04 -15.23
CA ALA A 222 -9.91 9.80 -15.59
C ALA A 222 -10.61 8.52 -15.10
N ASN A 223 -11.66 8.63 -14.28
CA ASN A 223 -12.45 7.50 -13.82
C ASN A 223 -13.97 7.72 -13.99
N SER A 224 -14.75 6.65 -13.86
CA SER A 224 -16.19 6.64 -14.18
C SER A 224 -17.04 7.43 -13.21
N ILE A 225 -16.59 7.63 -11.96
CA ILE A 225 -17.32 8.42 -10.96
C ILE A 225 -16.96 9.91 -10.99
N ALA A 226 -16.04 10.33 -11.88
CA ALA A 226 -15.55 11.69 -12.01
C ALA A 226 -15.10 12.32 -10.67
N HIS A 227 -14.46 11.52 -9.83
CA HIS A 227 -13.98 11.89 -8.50
C HIS A 227 -12.49 11.55 -8.34
N LEU A 228 -11.68 12.49 -7.86
CA LEU A 228 -10.30 12.21 -7.51
C LEU A 228 -10.27 11.48 -6.17
N VAL A 229 -10.12 10.17 -6.23
CA VAL A 229 -10.15 9.28 -5.04
C VAL A 229 -9.13 9.72 -4.01
N ASP A 230 -9.56 9.87 -2.76
CA ASP A 230 -8.69 10.21 -1.63
C ASP A 230 -7.98 8.96 -1.07
N ALA A 231 -6.82 9.16 -0.46
CA ALA A 231 -6.08 8.06 0.19
C ALA A 231 -6.88 7.41 1.34
N SER A 232 -7.78 8.15 1.99
CA SER A 232 -8.70 7.65 3.01
C SER A 232 -9.69 6.65 2.43
N GLU A 233 -10.26 6.91 1.24
CA GLU A 233 -11.20 6.00 0.59
C GLU A 233 -10.54 4.68 0.18
N VAL A 234 -9.27 4.72 -0.23
CA VAL A 234 -8.46 3.51 -0.44
C VAL A 234 -8.21 2.80 0.89
N ALA A 235 -7.93 3.56 1.96
CA ALA A 235 -7.65 3.02 3.28
C ALA A 235 -8.85 2.30 3.90
N ASP A 236 -10.08 2.77 3.67
CA ASP A 236 -11.31 2.13 4.13
C ASP A 236 -11.45 0.71 3.54
N VAL A 237 -11.17 0.57 2.23
CA VAL A 237 -11.16 -0.75 1.57
C VAL A 237 -10.06 -1.65 2.16
N VAL A 238 -8.87 -1.11 2.40
CA VAL A 238 -7.76 -1.87 3.02
C VAL A 238 -8.11 -2.29 4.44
N ALA A 239 -8.70 -1.43 5.26
CA ALA A 239 -9.12 -1.77 6.61
C ALA A 239 -10.18 -2.90 6.60
N PHE A 240 -11.15 -2.85 5.68
CA PHE A 240 -12.09 -3.95 5.47
C PHE A 240 -11.36 -5.26 5.11
N LEU A 241 -10.39 -5.23 4.18
CA LEU A 241 -9.62 -6.42 3.80
C LEU A 241 -8.74 -6.96 4.92
N CYS A 242 -8.32 -6.14 5.87
CA CYS A 242 -7.60 -6.55 7.07
C CYS A 242 -8.50 -7.22 8.12
N SER A 243 -9.81 -7.11 7.98
CA SER A 243 -10.78 -7.60 8.98
C SER A 243 -11.15 -9.08 8.76
N PRO A 244 -11.68 -9.78 9.80
CA PRO A 244 -12.28 -11.10 9.60
C PRO A 244 -13.55 -11.07 8.74
N ARG A 245 -14.15 -9.90 8.50
CA ARG A 245 -15.35 -9.72 7.66
C ARG A 245 -15.07 -9.97 6.18
N SER A 246 -13.81 -9.83 5.74
CA SER A 246 -13.39 -10.09 4.35
C SER A 246 -13.02 -11.55 4.06
N ARG A 247 -13.38 -12.49 4.95
CA ARG A 247 -12.96 -13.90 4.87
C ARG A 247 -13.22 -14.57 3.51
N ALA A 248 -14.22 -14.14 2.78
CA ALA A 248 -14.54 -14.69 1.46
C ALA A 248 -13.59 -14.23 0.34
N ILE A 249 -12.73 -13.23 0.60
CA ILE A 249 -11.83 -12.64 -0.40
C ILE A 249 -10.41 -13.11 -0.13
N ASN A 250 -9.85 -13.94 -1.03
CA ASN A 250 -8.47 -14.41 -0.92
C ASN A 250 -7.86 -14.61 -2.31
N GLY A 251 -6.67 -14.08 -2.53
CA GLY A 251 -5.95 -14.18 -3.81
C GLY A 251 -6.41 -13.19 -4.87
N ASP A 252 -7.39 -12.36 -4.59
CA ASP A 252 -7.95 -11.38 -5.52
C ASP A 252 -7.33 -10.00 -5.41
N ALA A 253 -7.56 -9.19 -6.44
CA ALA A 253 -7.13 -7.80 -6.52
C ALA A 253 -8.33 -6.86 -6.67
N ILE A 254 -8.56 -6.02 -5.67
CA ILE A 254 -9.67 -5.08 -5.60
C ILE A 254 -9.25 -3.73 -6.20
N ALA A 255 -9.97 -3.27 -7.22
CA ALA A 255 -9.74 -1.95 -7.80
C ALA A 255 -10.36 -0.85 -6.93
N THR A 256 -9.58 0.17 -6.60
CA THR A 256 -9.99 1.35 -5.80
C THR A 256 -9.67 2.66 -6.54
N GLY A 257 -9.96 2.72 -7.83
CA GLY A 257 -9.67 3.88 -8.67
C GLY A 257 -10.90 4.56 -9.25
N GLY A 258 -12.10 4.34 -8.70
CA GLY A 258 -13.32 4.98 -9.18
C GLY A 258 -13.84 4.46 -10.53
N GLY A 259 -13.39 3.28 -10.96
CA GLY A 259 -13.74 2.67 -12.25
C GLY A 259 -12.89 3.20 -13.41
N THR A 260 -12.30 2.30 -14.19
CA THR A 260 -11.57 2.67 -15.41
C THR A 260 -12.53 2.60 -16.60
N PRO A 261 -12.82 3.72 -17.31
CA PRO A 261 -13.72 3.72 -18.45
C PRO A 261 -13.28 2.74 -19.52
N GLY A 262 -14.24 2.03 -20.12
CA GLY A 262 -14.01 1.11 -21.23
C GLY A 262 -13.26 -0.18 -20.88
N SER A 263 -13.02 -0.46 -19.60
CA SER A 263 -12.31 -1.66 -19.15
C SER A 263 -13.24 -2.66 -18.47
N ILE A 264 -13.16 -3.93 -18.87
CA ILE A 264 -13.82 -5.06 -18.21
C ILE A 264 -12.71 -5.96 -17.66
N HIS A 265 -12.79 -6.28 -16.38
CA HIS A 265 -11.80 -7.12 -15.70
C HIS A 265 -12.48 -8.36 -15.12
N TYR A 266 -11.93 -9.52 -15.42
CA TYR A 266 -12.32 -10.83 -14.90
C TYR A 266 -11.38 -11.28 -13.80
#